data_69a27a447bfcfeb3a5ff2bde0cfd8b60
#
_entry.id   69a27a447bfcfeb3a5ff2bde0cfd8b60
#
_cell.length_a   1.000
_cell.length_b   1.000
_cell.length_c   1.000
_cell.angle_alpha   90.00
_cell.angle_beta   90.00
_cell.angle_gamma   90.00
#
_symmetry.space_group_name_H-M   'P 1'
#
loop_
_entity.id
_entity.type
_entity.pdbx_description
1 polymer ?
#
loop_
_entity_poly.entity_id
_entity_poly.type
_entity_poly.pdbx_seq_one_letter_code
_entity_poly.pdbx_strand_id
1 'polypeptide(L)'
;AAECLGVNSRIQLAQVTKVMQRRINHAHMAAGVTMVDPDQVWIGPDAKIAQDVELLPQVMLMGTTEIGEDSVIGPNTRLTDTKVGRGCVIEETVAIEAQLDDAATAGPRAYLRPGTHLCEGAKAGTHVEIKKSTIGRGSKVPPHVGQRSK
;
A
#
# COMPACT_ATOMS: atom_id res chain seq x y z
N ALA A 1 19.74 25.62 -16.14
CA ALA A 1 19.37 25.37 -15.84
C ALA A 1 19.14 24.89 -15.80
N ALA A 2 19.40 24.88 -15.80
CA ALA A 2 18.91 24.56 -15.56
C ALA A 2 18.74 24.09 -15.32
N GLU A 3 18.85 23.95 -15.08
CA GLU A 3 18.50 23.60 -14.71
C GLU A 3 18.01 23.36 -14.19
N CYS A 4 18.16 23.49 -13.79
CA CYS A 4 17.65 23.24 -13.20
C CYS A 4 16.87 23.18 -13.32
N LEU A 5 17.00 23.16 -13.44
CA LEU A 5 16.39 23.11 -13.46
C LEU A 5 15.22 23.06 -13.56
N GLY A 6 15.69 23.33 -13.84
CA GLY A 6 14.40 23.61 -13.25
C GLY A 6 13.23 23.09 -14.05
N VAL A 7 12.11 22.81 -13.34
CA VAL A 7 10.91 22.33 -13.99
C VAL A 7 10.03 23.53 -14.29
N ASN A 8 9.88 23.88 -15.56
CA ASN A 8 9.18 25.09 -15.98
C ASN A 8 7.75 24.84 -16.43
N SER A 9 7.31 23.59 -16.56
CA SER A 9 5.99 23.30 -17.05
C SER A 9 5.48 22.01 -16.45
N ARG A 10 4.17 21.83 -16.56
CA ARG A 10 3.56 20.59 -16.09
C ARG A 10 4.02 19.39 -16.90
N ILE A 11 4.36 19.62 -18.17
CA ILE A 11 4.90 18.55 -19.02
C ILE A 11 6.25 18.10 -18.48
N GLN A 12 7.12 19.06 -18.19
CA GLN A 12 8.44 18.74 -17.63
C GLN A 12 8.31 18.09 -16.27
N LEU A 13 7.38 18.54 -15.44
CA LEU A 13 7.14 17.94 -14.15
C LEU A 13 6.75 16.46 -14.31
N ALA A 14 5.85 16.17 -15.24
CA ALA A 14 5.43 14.78 -15.47
C ALA A 14 6.61 13.94 -15.96
N GLN A 15 7.47 14.48 -16.80
CA GLN A 15 8.64 13.76 -17.28
C GLN A 15 9.61 13.45 -16.16
N VAL A 16 9.87 14.42 -15.29
CA VAL A 16 10.77 14.22 -14.15
C VAL A 16 10.17 13.20 -13.17
N THR A 17 8.88 13.31 -12.92
CA THR A 17 8.18 12.38 -12.05
C THR A 17 8.28 10.96 -12.57
N LYS A 18 8.15 10.77 -13.89
CA LYS A 18 8.26 9.45 -14.50
C LYS A 18 9.67 8.88 -14.37
N VAL A 19 10.69 9.73 -14.53
CA VAL A 19 12.07 9.30 -14.34
C VAL A 19 12.28 8.84 -12.90
N MET A 20 11.75 9.57 -11.94
CA MET A 20 11.86 9.18 -10.53
C MET A 20 11.12 7.88 -10.26
N GLN A 21 9.93 7.72 -10.83
CA GLN A 21 9.18 6.47 -10.68
C GLN A 21 10.02 5.27 -11.14
N ARG A 22 10.59 5.39 -12.32
CA ARG A 22 11.39 4.28 -12.88
C ARG A 22 12.59 3.97 -12.01
N ARG A 23 13.25 5.01 -11.51
CA ARG A 23 14.43 4.83 -10.68
C ARG A 23 14.10 4.13 -9.36
N ILE A 24 13.04 4.59 -8.70
CA ILE A 24 12.61 4.02 -7.44
C ILE A 24 12.18 2.57 -7.64
N ASN A 25 11.35 2.32 -8.66
CA ASN A 25 10.83 0.99 -8.90
C ASN A 25 11.94 0.01 -9.31
N HIS A 26 12.90 0.49 -10.10
CA HIS A 26 14.04 -0.35 -10.47
C HIS A 26 14.82 -0.81 -9.24
N ALA A 27 15.04 0.10 -8.30
CA ALA A 27 15.77 -0.25 -7.08
C ALA A 27 15.01 -1.30 -6.27
N HIS A 28 13.69 -1.18 -6.16
CA HIS A 28 12.89 -2.17 -5.44
C HIS A 28 12.90 -3.53 -6.15
N MET A 29 12.77 -3.53 -7.48
CA MET A 29 12.81 -4.79 -8.22
C MET A 29 14.18 -5.46 -8.09
N ALA A 30 15.25 -4.68 -8.12
CA ALA A 30 16.60 -5.23 -7.93
C ALA A 30 16.76 -5.83 -6.54
N ALA A 31 16.00 -5.35 -5.56
CA ALA A 31 16.04 -5.83 -4.19
C ALA A 31 15.06 -6.99 -3.94
N GLY A 32 14.38 -7.48 -4.97
CA GLY A 32 13.53 -8.66 -4.84
C GLY A 32 12.02 -8.41 -4.83
N VAL A 33 11.59 -7.22 -5.21
CA VAL A 33 10.16 -6.91 -5.29
C VAL A 33 9.68 -7.23 -6.71
N THR A 34 8.55 -7.93 -6.81
CA THR A 34 7.94 -8.26 -8.09
C THR A 34 6.90 -7.21 -8.43
N MET A 35 6.97 -6.68 -9.64
CA MET A 35 5.98 -5.74 -10.15
C MET A 35 5.47 -6.28 -11.48
N VAL A 36 4.14 -6.46 -11.58
CA VAL A 36 3.54 -6.94 -12.82
C VAL A 36 3.76 -5.91 -13.93
N ASP A 37 3.58 -4.63 -13.59
CA ASP A 37 3.82 -3.54 -14.54
C ASP A 37 4.43 -2.36 -13.78
N PRO A 38 5.74 -2.20 -13.83
CA PRO A 38 6.38 -1.12 -13.09
C PRO A 38 5.96 0.28 -13.54
N ASP A 39 5.35 0.41 -14.70
CA ASP A 39 4.84 1.73 -15.10
C ASP A 39 3.54 2.08 -14.38
N GLN A 40 2.90 1.13 -13.73
CA GLN A 40 1.64 1.36 -13.00
C GLN A 40 1.80 1.25 -11.49
N VAL A 41 3.01 1.36 -11.00
CA VAL A 41 3.29 1.31 -9.57
C VAL A 41 3.97 2.61 -9.17
N TRP A 42 3.46 3.25 -8.13
CA TRP A 42 4.01 4.50 -7.62
C TRP A 42 4.42 4.32 -6.15
N ILE A 43 5.69 4.50 -5.89
CA ILE A 43 6.25 4.30 -4.55
C ILE A 43 6.96 5.58 -4.14
N GLY A 44 6.60 6.11 -2.98
CA GLY A 44 7.26 7.29 -2.44
C GLY A 44 8.68 6.96 -1.97
N PRO A 45 9.51 8.00 -1.81
CA PRO A 45 10.91 7.78 -1.48
C PRO A 45 11.14 7.20 -0.09
N ASP A 46 10.18 7.33 0.81
CA ASP A 46 10.36 6.87 2.19
C ASP A 46 9.71 5.53 2.47
N ALA A 47 9.07 4.92 1.46
CA ALA A 47 8.44 3.62 1.64
C ALA A 47 9.49 2.51 1.66
N LYS A 48 9.26 1.49 2.47
CA LYS A 48 10.16 0.35 2.61
C LYS A 48 9.41 -0.93 2.25
N ILE A 49 9.96 -1.68 1.31
CA ILE A 49 9.28 -2.87 0.81
C ILE A 49 10.26 -4.02 0.89
N ALA A 50 9.86 -5.08 1.58
CA ALA A 50 10.71 -6.25 1.76
C ALA A 50 10.77 -7.06 0.47
N GLN A 51 11.71 -8.00 0.43
CA GLN A 51 11.84 -8.89 -0.72
C GLN A 51 10.61 -9.80 -0.84
N ASP A 52 10.39 -10.30 -2.02
CA ASP A 52 9.30 -11.25 -2.33
C ASP A 52 7.90 -10.67 -2.12
N VAL A 53 7.79 -9.35 -2.06
CA VAL A 53 6.50 -8.66 -2.13
C VAL A 53 6.11 -8.57 -3.59
N GLU A 54 4.83 -8.79 -3.87
CA GLU A 54 4.31 -8.65 -5.22
C GLU A 54 3.36 -7.46 -5.29
N LEU A 55 3.61 -6.56 -6.23
CA LEU A 55 2.80 -5.36 -6.45
C LEU A 55 2.09 -5.47 -7.78
N LEU A 56 0.76 -5.41 -7.74
CA LEU A 56 -0.08 -5.49 -8.93
C LEU A 56 -0.31 -4.09 -9.52
N PRO A 57 -0.92 -3.99 -10.70
CA PRO A 57 -1.07 -2.68 -11.34
C PRO A 57 -1.90 -1.70 -10.53
N GLN A 58 -1.54 -0.42 -10.65
CA GLN A 58 -2.23 0.70 -10.03
C GLN A 58 -2.14 0.67 -8.51
N VAL A 59 -0.95 0.37 -8.02
CA VAL A 59 -0.64 0.41 -6.59
C VAL A 59 0.13 1.68 -6.29
N MET A 60 -0.25 2.37 -5.21
CA MET A 60 0.45 3.55 -4.72
C MET A 60 0.83 3.34 -3.26
N LEU A 61 2.12 3.39 -2.98
CA LEU A 61 2.65 3.22 -1.63
C LEU A 61 3.38 4.50 -1.23
N MET A 62 2.74 5.29 -0.39
CA MET A 62 3.19 6.65 -0.11
C MET A 62 3.57 6.83 1.36
N GLY A 63 4.31 7.90 1.61
CA GLY A 63 4.74 8.22 2.96
C GLY A 63 5.68 7.17 3.53
N THR A 64 5.51 6.87 4.81
CA THR A 64 6.36 5.92 5.52
C THR A 64 5.80 4.50 5.50
N THR A 65 5.08 4.14 4.46
CA THR A 65 4.50 2.80 4.31
C THR A 65 5.60 1.73 4.30
N GLU A 66 5.33 0.63 5.02
CA GLU A 66 6.25 -0.50 5.06
C GLU A 66 5.49 -1.78 4.73
N ILE A 67 6.06 -2.61 3.86
CA ILE A 67 5.41 -3.87 3.44
C ILE A 67 6.35 -5.02 3.79
N GLY A 68 5.86 -5.98 4.55
CA GLY A 68 6.62 -7.16 4.95
C GLY A 68 6.68 -8.21 3.86
N GLU A 69 7.62 -9.16 4.02
CA GLU A 69 7.90 -10.20 3.03
C GLU A 69 6.66 -11.00 2.67
N ASP A 70 6.62 -11.47 1.44
CA ASP A 70 5.60 -12.37 0.92
C ASP A 70 4.19 -11.78 0.86
N SER A 71 4.06 -10.48 1.10
CA SER A 71 2.76 -9.82 0.97
C SER A 71 2.43 -9.56 -0.49
N VAL A 72 1.15 -9.58 -0.81
CA VAL A 72 0.64 -9.26 -2.14
C VAL A 72 -0.24 -8.03 -2.02
N ILE A 73 0.15 -6.99 -2.73
CA ILE A 73 -0.65 -5.76 -2.78
C ILE A 73 -1.36 -5.76 -4.11
N GLY A 74 -2.66 -6.00 -4.06
CA GLY A 74 -3.48 -6.17 -5.24
C GLY A 74 -3.78 -4.86 -5.95
N PRO A 75 -4.50 -4.94 -7.06
CA PRO A 75 -4.68 -3.76 -7.90
C PRO A 75 -5.51 -2.69 -7.21
N ASN A 76 -5.29 -1.44 -7.66
CA ASN A 76 -6.08 -0.31 -7.21
C ASN A 76 -6.04 -0.12 -5.69
N THR A 77 -4.85 -0.27 -5.12
CA THR A 77 -4.64 -0.12 -3.68
C THR A 77 -3.75 1.09 -3.43
N ARG A 78 -4.14 1.91 -2.47
CA ARG A 78 -3.33 3.05 -2.06
C ARG A 78 -3.11 3.00 -0.56
N LEU A 79 -1.85 2.89 -0.17
CA LEU A 79 -1.45 2.83 1.23
C LEU A 79 -0.60 4.06 1.54
N THR A 80 -0.96 4.78 2.59
CA THR A 80 -0.22 5.96 3.03
C THR A 80 0.11 5.80 4.50
N ASP A 81 1.39 5.94 4.85
CA ASP A 81 1.84 5.85 6.24
C ASP A 81 1.29 4.62 6.94
N THR A 82 1.27 3.49 6.24
CA THR A 82 0.64 2.25 6.71
C THR A 82 1.71 1.17 6.86
N LYS A 83 1.61 0.40 7.94
CA LYS A 83 2.53 -0.70 8.21
C LYS A 83 1.84 -2.01 7.90
N VAL A 84 2.43 -2.80 7.03
CA VAL A 84 1.89 -4.09 6.60
C VAL A 84 2.89 -5.17 6.96
N GLY A 85 2.44 -6.19 7.66
CA GLY A 85 3.27 -7.31 8.08
C GLY A 85 3.57 -8.26 6.95
N ARG A 86 3.93 -9.49 7.32
CA ARG A 86 4.34 -10.51 6.35
C ARG A 86 3.13 -11.30 5.89
N GLY A 87 3.15 -11.71 4.62
CA GLY A 87 2.10 -12.58 4.11
C GLY A 87 0.71 -11.98 4.06
N CYS A 88 0.60 -10.66 4.05
CA CYS A 88 -0.69 -10.00 3.95
C CYS A 88 -1.16 -9.98 2.50
N VAL A 89 -2.48 -9.96 2.31
CA VAL A 89 -3.08 -9.80 0.99
C VAL A 89 -4.03 -8.62 1.06
N ILE A 90 -3.77 -7.62 0.25
CA ILE A 90 -4.56 -6.38 0.25
C ILE A 90 -4.91 -6.06 -1.19
N GLU A 91 -6.19 -5.82 -1.46
CA GLU A 91 -6.59 -5.47 -2.82
C GLU A 91 -7.72 -4.45 -2.82
N GLU A 92 -7.72 -3.55 -3.80
CA GLU A 92 -8.72 -2.51 -3.98
C GLU A 92 -9.06 -1.82 -2.65
N THR A 93 -8.02 -1.41 -1.93
CA THR A 93 -8.17 -0.89 -0.58
C THR A 93 -7.45 0.43 -0.47
N VAL A 94 -8.01 1.33 0.31
CA VAL A 94 -7.33 2.56 0.73
C VAL A 94 -7.07 2.44 2.21
N ALA A 95 -5.81 2.61 2.61
CA ALA A 95 -5.44 2.58 4.03
C ALA A 95 -4.54 3.79 4.33
N ILE A 96 -4.84 4.47 5.42
CA ILE A 96 -4.11 5.65 5.85
C ILE A 96 -3.80 5.50 7.33
N GLU A 97 -2.51 5.56 7.68
CA GLU A 97 -2.07 5.46 9.07
C GLU A 97 -2.71 4.25 9.76
N ALA A 98 -2.69 3.12 9.06
CA ALA A 98 -3.22 1.87 9.57
C ALA A 98 -2.08 0.88 9.79
N GLN A 99 -2.39 -0.20 10.51
CA GLN A 99 -1.44 -1.27 10.75
C GLN A 99 -2.12 -2.61 10.49
N LEU A 100 -1.46 -3.43 9.69
CA LEU A 100 -1.93 -4.79 9.41
C LEU A 100 -0.82 -5.74 9.85
N ASP A 101 -1.13 -6.59 10.80
CA ASP A 101 -0.16 -7.57 11.27
C ASP A 101 -0.08 -8.75 10.30
N ASP A 102 0.80 -9.71 10.60
CA ASP A 102 1.07 -10.81 9.68
C ASP A 102 -0.20 -11.55 9.25
N ALA A 103 -0.27 -11.92 7.99
CA ALA A 103 -1.35 -12.71 7.42
C ALA A 103 -2.72 -12.03 7.45
N ALA A 104 -2.78 -10.75 7.79
CA ALA A 104 -4.05 -10.01 7.70
C ALA A 104 -4.42 -9.77 6.24
N THR A 105 -5.70 -9.67 5.96
CA THR A 105 -6.19 -9.41 4.62
C THR A 105 -7.19 -8.27 4.62
N ALA A 106 -7.24 -7.53 3.51
CA ALA A 106 -8.17 -6.42 3.39
C ALA A 106 -8.67 -6.33 1.96
N GLY A 107 -9.94 -5.97 1.83
CA GLY A 107 -10.56 -5.74 0.54
C GLY A 107 -11.36 -6.92 0.02
N PRO A 108 -11.86 -6.80 -1.21
CA PRO A 108 -11.79 -5.58 -2.01
C PRO A 108 -12.67 -4.46 -1.45
N ARG A 109 -12.29 -3.23 -1.79
CA ARG A 109 -13.06 -2.02 -1.45
C ARG A 109 -13.18 -1.80 0.05
N ALA A 110 -12.09 -1.99 0.75
CA ALA A 110 -12.02 -1.64 2.16
C ALA A 110 -11.41 -0.25 2.31
N TYR A 111 -11.83 0.46 3.34
CA TYR A 111 -11.23 1.74 3.69
C TYR A 111 -10.77 1.68 5.14
N LEU A 112 -9.47 1.63 5.33
CA LEU A 112 -8.87 1.54 6.66
C LEU A 112 -8.37 2.94 7.03
N ARG A 113 -9.10 3.60 7.91
CA ARG A 113 -8.81 4.97 8.29
C ARG A 113 -7.79 4.99 9.45
N PRO A 114 -7.26 6.18 9.76
CA PRO A 114 -6.24 6.29 10.82
C PRO A 114 -6.66 5.63 12.13
N GLY A 115 -5.73 4.92 12.74
CA GLY A 115 -5.97 4.22 13.99
C GLY A 115 -6.50 2.81 13.82
N THR A 116 -6.65 2.32 12.58
CA THR A 116 -7.08 0.95 12.34
C THR A 116 -5.93 0.00 12.55
N HIS A 117 -6.18 -1.08 13.29
CA HIS A 117 -5.19 -2.14 13.50
C HIS A 117 -5.85 -3.49 13.27
N LEU A 118 -5.42 -4.17 12.21
CA LEU A 118 -5.83 -5.55 11.96
C LEU A 118 -4.76 -6.47 12.55
N CYS A 119 -5.12 -7.23 13.56
CA CYS A 119 -4.18 -8.15 14.18
C CYS A 119 -3.93 -9.36 13.29
N GLU A 120 -3.02 -10.23 13.70
CA GLU A 120 -2.60 -11.36 12.89
C GLU A 120 -3.79 -12.17 12.38
N GLY A 121 -3.82 -12.39 11.06
CA GLY A 121 -4.88 -13.18 10.44
C GLY A 121 -6.24 -12.52 10.37
N ALA A 122 -6.38 -11.28 10.85
CA ALA A 122 -7.68 -10.60 10.81
C ALA A 122 -8.04 -10.25 9.36
N LYS A 123 -9.32 -10.15 9.10
CA LYS A 123 -9.82 -9.91 7.76
C LYS A 123 -10.79 -8.74 7.74
N ALA A 124 -10.50 -7.74 6.92
CA ALA A 124 -11.42 -6.66 6.64
C ALA A 124 -12.06 -6.96 5.29
N GLY A 125 -13.35 -7.30 5.29
CA GLY A 125 -14.02 -7.78 4.09
C GLY A 125 -14.42 -6.68 3.13
N THR A 126 -15.31 -7.03 2.21
CA THR A 126 -15.74 -6.16 1.12
C THR A 126 -16.59 -4.99 1.63
N HIS A 127 -16.31 -3.79 1.12
CA HIS A 127 -17.09 -2.58 1.43
C HIS A 127 -17.08 -2.24 2.91
N VAL A 128 -15.96 -2.45 3.59
CA VAL A 128 -15.83 -2.19 5.02
C VAL A 128 -15.07 -0.89 5.23
N GLU A 129 -15.54 -0.08 6.16
CA GLU A 129 -14.80 1.10 6.61
C GLU A 129 -14.52 0.94 8.10
N ILE A 130 -13.24 1.08 8.47
CA ILE A 130 -12.80 0.90 9.85
C ILE A 130 -11.96 2.10 10.26
N LYS A 131 -12.17 2.60 11.47
CA LYS A 131 -11.34 3.67 12.02
C LYS A 131 -11.15 3.50 13.51
N LYS A 132 -9.95 3.84 14.00
CA LYS A 132 -9.63 3.83 15.43
C LYS A 132 -10.10 2.55 16.11
N SER A 133 -9.91 1.43 15.42
CA SER A 133 -10.43 0.16 15.91
C SER A 133 -9.38 -0.91 15.75
N THR A 134 -9.35 -1.85 16.68
CA THR A 134 -8.49 -3.01 16.62
C THR A 134 -9.34 -4.24 16.34
N ILE A 135 -9.02 -4.93 15.26
CA ILE A 135 -9.69 -6.17 14.90
C ILE A 135 -8.80 -7.31 15.36
N GLY A 136 -9.30 -8.13 16.28
CA GLY A 136 -8.51 -9.16 16.95
C GLY A 136 -8.03 -10.25 16.01
N ARG A 137 -7.10 -11.07 16.54
CA ARG A 137 -6.50 -12.15 15.76
C ARG A 137 -7.56 -13.04 15.15
N GLY A 138 -7.41 -13.28 13.85
CA GLY A 138 -8.31 -14.17 13.14
C GLY A 138 -9.74 -13.69 12.99
N SER A 139 -10.06 -12.52 13.53
CA SER A 139 -11.42 -11.97 13.44
C SER A 139 -11.70 -11.48 12.05
N LYS A 140 -12.98 -11.40 11.72
CA LYS A 140 -13.41 -10.99 10.39
C LYS A 140 -14.45 -9.89 10.52
N VAL A 141 -14.27 -8.82 9.76
CA VAL A 141 -15.25 -7.75 9.67
C VAL A 141 -16.04 -7.99 8.39
N PRO A 142 -17.32 -8.37 8.51
CA PRO A 142 -18.12 -8.66 7.32
C PRO A 142 -18.54 -7.36 6.62
N PRO A 143 -19.03 -7.47 5.38
CA PRO A 143 -19.45 -6.31 4.62
C PRO A 143 -20.50 -5.49 5.36
N HIS A 144 -20.43 -4.17 5.20
CA HIS A 144 -21.43 -3.23 5.73
C HIS A 144 -21.46 -3.12 7.26
N VAL A 145 -20.49 -3.69 7.96
CA VAL A 145 -20.44 -3.54 9.41
C VAL A 145 -19.78 -2.22 9.80
N GLY A 146 -18.85 -1.77 9.01
CA GLY A 146 -18.30 -0.44 9.19
C GLY A 146 -17.30 -0.30 10.31
N GLN A 147 -17.59 0.47 11.32
CA GLN A 147 -16.60 0.99 12.23
C GLN A 147 -16.38 0.19 13.51
N ARG A 148 -17.01 -0.92 13.65
CA ARG A 148 -16.90 -1.68 14.89
C ARG A 148 -15.62 -2.47 14.98
N SER A 149 -15.06 -2.51 16.16
CA SER A 149 -13.92 -3.37 16.42
C SER A 149 -14.28 -4.39 17.49
N LYS A 150 -13.52 -5.43 17.54
CA LYS A 150 -13.63 -6.41 18.59
C LYS A 150 -12.28 -6.73 19.14
#